data_765482f99bfcdbeb126d588770552a69
#
_entry.id   765482f99bfcdbeb126d588770552a69
#
_cell.length_a   1.000
_cell.length_b   1.000
_cell.length_c   1.000
_cell.angle_alpha   90.00
_cell.angle_beta   90.00
_cell.angle_gamma   90.00
#
_symmetry.space_group_name_H-M   'P 1'
#
loop_
_entity.id
_entity.type
_entity.pdbx_description
1 polymer ?
#
loop_
_entity_poly.entity_id
_entity_poly.type
_entity_poly.pdbx_seq_one_letter_code
_entity_poly.pdbx_strand_id
1 'polypeptide(L)'
;MPIRWRMTGWSLGVAAALLCAPAMAADPDAFVAGTSRNCIECDLSGRDLKERDFKRAKLDRAKLRNADLSGASLFRATLVRSDLAGANLKDANLNLVDAKWADLSGANLTDALLYEGDFASANLARANLQGARLGRARLNQANLEGANLVRADLRGARLAGAKLRGADMRSVKLDNQNMRGMDLAGIDFTMGDMVEADLTGADLRNANLSGVDLFGAKLNAADLRGANLEGANLGNAILTDALIEGAKFDAAIMPDGKRAE
;
A
#
# COMPACT_ATOMS: atom_id res chain seq x y z
N MET A 1 59.81 71.49 -8.00
CA MET A 1 59.88 70.29 -7.14
C MET A 1 58.60 69.47 -7.36
N PRO A 2 58.67 68.29 -7.97
CA PRO A 2 57.51 67.47 -8.12
C PRO A 2 57.41 66.42 -7.01
N ILE A 3 56.28 66.30 -6.41
CA ILE A 3 55.94 65.29 -5.34
C ILE A 3 55.63 63.98 -6.00
N ARG A 4 56.37 62.93 -5.71
CA ARG A 4 56.16 61.57 -6.11
C ARG A 4 55.07 60.92 -5.22
N TRP A 5 53.97 60.45 -5.77
CA TRP A 5 53.06 59.56 -5.09
C TRP A 5 53.49 58.10 -5.36
N ARG A 6 53.79 57.40 -4.29
CA ARG A 6 53.97 55.93 -4.30
C ARG A 6 52.58 55.27 -4.21
N MET A 7 52.24 54.52 -5.21
CA MET A 7 51.12 53.58 -5.11
C MET A 7 51.60 52.30 -4.46
N THR A 8 51.07 52.00 -3.28
CA THR A 8 51.27 50.75 -2.60
C THR A 8 50.08 49.86 -2.82
N GLY A 9 50.32 48.66 -3.30
CA GLY A 9 49.64 47.42 -2.97
C GLY A 9 48.15 47.26 -3.33
N TRP A 10 47.90 46.65 -4.47
CA TRP A 10 46.65 45.96 -4.71
C TRP A 10 46.74 44.58 -4.07
N SER A 11 45.99 44.35 -2.99
CA SER A 11 45.74 43.04 -2.45
C SER A 11 44.78 42.30 -3.39
N LEU A 12 45.29 41.27 -4.03
CA LEU A 12 44.47 40.29 -4.73
C LEU A 12 43.56 39.61 -3.71
N GLY A 13 42.29 40.02 -3.68
CA GLY A 13 41.23 39.29 -3.02
C GLY A 13 41.07 37.94 -3.69
N VAL A 14 41.53 36.87 -3.06
CA VAL A 14 41.19 35.50 -3.44
C VAL A 14 39.69 35.33 -3.18
N ALA A 15 38.91 35.45 -4.25
CA ALA A 15 37.54 35.00 -4.22
C ALA A 15 37.56 33.49 -3.98
N ALA A 16 37.32 33.08 -2.76
CA ALA A 16 37.04 31.70 -2.44
C ALA A 16 35.75 31.32 -3.18
N ALA A 17 35.89 30.75 -4.38
CA ALA A 17 34.81 30.03 -5.02
C ALA A 17 34.45 28.88 -4.06
N LEU A 18 33.33 29.01 -3.37
CA LEU A 18 32.64 27.87 -2.74
C LEU A 18 32.31 26.90 -3.87
N LEU A 19 33.24 26.00 -4.15
CA LEU A 19 32.96 24.80 -4.90
C LEU A 19 31.90 24.05 -4.09
N CYS A 20 30.64 24.21 -4.49
CA CYS A 20 29.60 23.31 -4.06
C CYS A 20 30.06 21.92 -4.50
N ALA A 21 30.67 21.16 -3.62
CA ALA A 21 31.02 19.78 -3.90
C ALA A 21 29.73 19.10 -4.37
N PRO A 22 29.76 18.41 -5.53
CA PRO A 22 28.60 17.64 -5.94
C PRO A 22 28.26 16.73 -4.76
N ALA A 23 26.99 16.72 -4.36
CA ALA A 23 26.52 15.77 -3.37
C ALA A 23 27.02 14.39 -3.83
N MET A 24 27.91 13.79 -3.04
CA MET A 24 28.47 12.48 -3.37
C MET A 24 27.28 11.57 -3.66
N ALA A 25 27.22 11.05 -4.87
CA ALA A 25 26.20 10.08 -5.24
C ALA A 25 26.21 8.96 -4.19
N ALA A 26 25.05 8.53 -3.76
CA ALA A 26 24.97 7.47 -2.76
C ALA A 26 25.66 6.22 -3.33
N ASP A 27 26.51 5.60 -2.53
CA ASP A 27 27.30 4.42 -2.91
C ASP A 27 26.48 3.14 -2.65
N PRO A 28 26.02 2.45 -3.71
CA PRO A 28 25.25 1.22 -3.56
C PRO A 28 26.02 0.11 -2.82
N ASP A 29 27.33 0.01 -3.02
CA ASP A 29 28.11 -1.07 -2.41
C ASP A 29 28.35 -0.81 -0.92
N ALA A 30 28.60 0.45 -0.52
CA ALA A 30 28.63 0.85 0.89
C ALA A 30 27.27 0.62 1.58
N PHE A 31 26.17 0.86 0.86
CA PHE A 31 24.83 0.57 1.36
C PHE A 31 24.61 -0.94 1.55
N VAL A 32 24.94 -1.75 0.55
CA VAL A 32 24.82 -3.21 0.62
C VAL A 32 25.74 -3.78 1.70
N ALA A 33 26.95 -3.25 1.88
CA ALA A 33 27.87 -3.62 2.96
C ALA A 33 27.38 -3.21 4.36
N GLY A 34 26.31 -2.39 4.45
CA GLY A 34 25.75 -1.90 5.72
C GLY A 34 26.54 -0.77 6.38
N THR A 35 27.54 -0.22 5.69
CA THR A 35 28.36 0.92 6.16
C THR A 35 27.70 2.27 5.89
N SER A 36 26.66 2.31 5.03
CA SER A 36 25.81 3.46 4.75
C SER A 36 24.33 3.11 4.94
N ARG A 37 23.55 4.09 5.41
CA ARG A 37 22.06 4.02 5.41
C ARG A 37 21.46 4.91 4.34
N ASN A 38 22.26 5.52 3.49
CA ASN A 38 21.81 6.41 2.43
C ASN A 38 22.07 5.78 1.07
N CYS A 39 21.00 5.51 0.35
CA CYS A 39 21.02 5.00 -1.02
C CYS A 39 19.93 5.71 -1.85
N ILE A 40 19.81 7.02 -1.67
CA ILE A 40 18.90 7.84 -2.48
C ILE A 40 19.34 7.77 -3.93
N GLU A 41 18.39 7.46 -4.85
CA GLU A 41 18.63 7.33 -6.29
C GLU A 41 19.63 6.21 -6.69
N CYS A 42 20.09 5.37 -5.75
CA CYS A 42 20.95 4.23 -6.09
C CYS A 42 20.27 3.24 -7.05
N ASP A 43 21.09 2.54 -7.81
CA ASP A 43 20.66 1.38 -8.57
C ASP A 43 21.02 0.08 -7.84
N LEU A 44 19.99 -0.55 -7.30
CA LEU A 44 20.04 -1.83 -6.59
C LEU A 44 19.23 -2.90 -7.33
N SER A 45 18.92 -2.67 -8.60
CA SER A 45 18.08 -3.56 -9.40
C SER A 45 18.71 -4.96 -9.49
N GLY A 46 17.89 -5.99 -9.25
CA GLY A 46 18.29 -7.40 -9.28
C GLY A 46 19.28 -7.82 -8.20
N ARG A 47 19.65 -6.95 -7.25
CA ARG A 47 20.57 -7.30 -6.16
C ARG A 47 19.95 -8.30 -5.19
N ASP A 48 20.76 -9.19 -4.64
CA ASP A 48 20.41 -10.03 -3.49
C ASP A 48 20.59 -9.23 -2.19
N LEU A 49 19.45 -8.87 -1.60
CA LEU A 49 19.35 -8.06 -0.38
C LEU A 49 18.57 -8.80 0.72
N LYS A 50 18.49 -10.14 0.62
CA LYS A 50 17.74 -10.99 1.56
C LYS A 50 18.19 -10.77 2.99
N GLU A 51 17.20 -10.78 3.91
CA GLU A 51 17.41 -10.75 5.35
C GLU A 51 18.27 -9.57 5.87
N ARG A 52 18.58 -8.58 4.99
CA ARG A 52 19.40 -7.43 5.36
C ARG A 52 18.66 -6.46 6.29
N ASP A 53 19.42 -5.80 7.15
CA ASP A 53 18.90 -4.73 8.01
C ASP A 53 19.02 -3.36 7.33
N PHE A 54 17.90 -2.91 6.78
CA PHE A 54 17.73 -1.57 6.20
C PHE A 54 16.82 -0.67 7.05
N LYS A 55 16.75 -0.91 8.35
CA LYS A 55 15.97 -0.05 9.25
C LYS A 55 16.39 1.41 9.09
N ARG A 56 15.40 2.30 8.93
CA ARG A 56 15.59 3.74 8.74
C ARG A 56 16.49 4.11 7.55
N ALA A 57 16.70 3.21 6.61
CA ALA A 57 17.45 3.50 5.39
C ALA A 57 16.73 4.56 4.55
N LYS A 58 17.51 5.37 3.85
CA LYS A 58 17.00 6.33 2.86
C LYS A 58 17.17 5.73 1.48
N LEU A 59 16.04 5.32 0.88
CA LEU A 59 15.95 4.67 -0.42
C LEU A 59 15.04 5.45 -1.38
N ASP A 60 14.86 6.75 -1.11
CA ASP A 60 14.00 7.58 -1.94
C ASP A 60 14.52 7.59 -3.39
N ARG A 61 13.62 7.36 -4.36
CA ARG A 61 13.91 7.23 -5.80
C ARG A 61 14.94 6.14 -6.16
N ALA A 62 15.28 5.25 -5.22
CA ALA A 62 16.17 4.12 -5.53
C ALA A 62 15.51 3.18 -6.54
N LYS A 63 16.32 2.58 -7.40
CA LYS A 63 15.89 1.52 -8.30
C LYS A 63 16.14 0.18 -7.63
N LEU A 64 15.05 -0.55 -7.39
CA LEU A 64 15.03 -1.85 -6.71
C LEU A 64 14.27 -2.89 -7.55
N ARG A 65 14.16 -2.66 -8.88
CA ARG A 65 13.47 -3.59 -9.78
C ARG A 65 14.03 -4.99 -9.64
N ASN A 66 13.12 -5.96 -9.44
CA ASN A 66 13.46 -7.37 -9.32
C ASN A 66 14.54 -7.67 -8.26
N ALA A 67 14.81 -6.75 -7.33
CA ALA A 67 15.70 -7.02 -6.20
C ALA A 67 15.07 -8.05 -5.26
N ASP A 68 15.88 -8.88 -4.64
CA ASP A 68 15.42 -9.82 -3.63
C ASP A 68 15.62 -9.24 -2.23
N LEU A 69 14.55 -8.75 -1.64
CA LEU A 69 14.46 -8.18 -0.29
C LEU A 69 13.71 -9.11 0.67
N SER A 70 13.60 -10.41 0.33
CA SER A 70 12.86 -11.36 1.18
C SER A 70 13.46 -11.42 2.59
N GLY A 71 12.58 -11.35 3.59
CA GLY A 71 12.97 -11.30 5.00
C GLY A 71 13.71 -10.03 5.45
N ALA A 72 13.98 -9.08 4.54
CA ALA A 72 14.70 -7.85 4.89
C ALA A 72 13.91 -6.96 5.85
N SER A 73 14.61 -6.21 6.71
CA SER A 73 14.00 -5.23 7.59
C SER A 73 14.10 -3.82 7.00
N LEU A 74 12.99 -3.31 6.52
CA LEU A 74 12.81 -1.93 6.03
C LEU A 74 12.05 -1.05 7.05
N PHE A 75 12.04 -1.46 8.32
CA PHE A 75 11.34 -0.76 9.39
C PHE A 75 11.71 0.73 9.43
N ARG A 76 10.71 1.61 9.26
CA ARG A 76 10.87 3.08 9.18
C ARG A 76 11.81 3.55 8.06
N ALA A 77 12.06 2.77 7.03
CA ALA A 77 12.79 3.24 5.85
C ALA A 77 11.96 4.24 5.05
N THR A 78 12.63 5.06 4.24
CA THR A 78 11.97 5.90 3.23
C THR A 78 12.22 5.31 1.84
N LEU A 79 11.13 5.13 1.09
CA LEU A 79 11.07 4.55 -0.25
C LEU A 79 10.25 5.47 -1.18
N VAL A 80 10.20 6.76 -0.87
CA VAL A 80 9.37 7.71 -1.62
C VAL A 80 9.80 7.73 -3.10
N ARG A 81 8.83 7.45 -4.00
CA ARG A 81 9.06 7.36 -5.45
C ARG A 81 10.12 6.35 -5.87
N SER A 82 10.44 5.38 -5.06
CA SER A 82 11.34 4.28 -5.45
C SER A 82 10.65 3.32 -6.42
N ASP A 83 11.45 2.60 -7.18
CA ASP A 83 11.00 1.62 -8.16
C ASP A 83 11.32 0.21 -7.65
N LEU A 84 10.30 -0.45 -7.10
CA LEU A 84 10.34 -1.84 -6.60
C LEU A 84 9.53 -2.79 -7.51
N ALA A 85 9.29 -2.42 -8.76
CA ALA A 85 8.50 -3.27 -9.64
C ALA A 85 9.10 -4.67 -9.76
N GLY A 86 8.29 -5.69 -9.51
CA GLY A 86 8.70 -7.09 -9.50
C GLY A 86 9.65 -7.50 -8.37
N ALA A 87 9.95 -6.63 -7.40
CA ALA A 87 10.82 -6.98 -6.27
C ALA A 87 10.21 -8.09 -5.41
N ASN A 88 11.06 -8.93 -4.83
CA ASN A 88 10.66 -9.93 -3.85
C ASN A 88 10.79 -9.37 -2.42
N LEU A 89 9.67 -9.10 -1.79
CA LEU A 89 9.54 -8.57 -0.42
C LEU A 89 8.83 -9.59 0.50
N LYS A 90 8.83 -10.86 0.11
CA LYS A 90 8.22 -11.93 0.92
C LYS A 90 8.78 -11.90 2.34
N ASP A 91 7.90 -11.98 3.35
CA ASP A 91 8.26 -11.95 4.78
C ASP A 91 9.03 -10.68 5.23
N ALA A 92 9.15 -9.66 4.37
CA ALA A 92 9.88 -8.44 4.72
C ALA A 92 9.12 -7.58 5.75
N ASN A 93 9.89 -6.85 6.56
CA ASN A 93 9.33 -5.91 7.54
C ASN A 93 9.35 -4.47 7.00
N LEU A 94 8.21 -4.01 6.50
CA LEU A 94 7.95 -2.65 6.04
C LEU A 94 7.08 -1.85 7.04
N ASN A 95 7.03 -2.25 8.31
CA ASN A 95 6.26 -1.48 9.30
C ASN A 95 6.77 -0.04 9.37
N LEU A 96 5.82 0.92 9.39
CA LEU A 96 6.10 2.36 9.46
C LEU A 96 6.95 2.90 8.29
N VAL A 97 7.03 2.19 7.17
CA VAL A 97 7.73 2.64 5.96
C VAL A 97 7.03 3.87 5.36
N ASP A 98 7.80 4.79 4.77
CA ASP A 98 7.26 5.80 3.87
C ASP A 98 7.54 5.39 2.42
N ALA A 99 6.52 4.84 1.74
CA ALA A 99 6.58 4.37 0.37
C ALA A 99 5.58 5.11 -0.54
N LYS A 100 5.32 6.39 -0.23
CA LYS A 100 4.44 7.22 -1.06
C LYS A 100 4.94 7.28 -2.49
N TRP A 101 4.01 7.13 -3.45
CA TRP A 101 4.29 7.14 -4.89
C TRP A 101 5.33 6.09 -5.34
N ALA A 102 5.69 5.12 -4.51
CA ALA A 102 6.55 4.03 -4.93
C ALA A 102 5.87 3.13 -5.96
N ASP A 103 6.64 2.57 -6.87
CA ASP A 103 6.17 1.54 -7.80
C ASP A 103 6.50 0.15 -7.24
N LEU A 104 5.47 -0.54 -6.76
CA LEU A 104 5.51 -1.92 -6.26
C LEU A 104 4.73 -2.86 -7.20
N SER A 105 4.52 -2.46 -8.47
CA SER A 105 3.73 -3.26 -9.40
C SER A 105 4.34 -4.65 -9.59
N GLY A 106 3.49 -5.67 -9.46
CA GLY A 106 3.93 -7.07 -9.56
C GLY A 106 4.89 -7.54 -8.47
N ALA A 107 5.18 -6.73 -7.45
CA ALA A 107 6.05 -7.15 -6.34
C ALA A 107 5.42 -8.29 -5.53
N ASN A 108 6.27 -9.15 -4.99
CA ASN A 108 5.86 -10.21 -4.07
C ASN A 108 5.96 -9.72 -2.61
N LEU A 109 4.83 -9.43 -1.99
CA LEU A 109 4.69 -8.98 -0.60
C LEU A 109 4.00 -10.05 0.27
N THR A 110 4.08 -11.33 -0.13
CA THR A 110 3.47 -12.43 0.61
C THR A 110 3.96 -12.42 2.07
N ASP A 111 3.00 -12.46 3.01
CA ASP A 111 3.23 -12.48 4.47
C ASP A 111 4.05 -11.28 5.00
N ALA A 112 4.27 -10.22 4.19
CA ALA A 112 5.01 -9.05 4.61
C ALA A 112 4.28 -8.24 5.70
N LEU A 113 5.06 -7.55 6.54
CA LEU A 113 4.57 -6.68 7.60
C LEU A 113 4.54 -5.23 7.11
N LEU A 114 3.35 -4.64 6.95
CA LEU A 114 3.14 -3.28 6.43
C LEU A 114 2.35 -2.40 7.43
N TYR A 115 2.35 -2.77 8.71
CA TYR A 115 1.57 -2.06 9.73
C TYR A 115 1.97 -0.58 9.81
N GLU A 116 0.97 0.32 9.75
CA GLU A 116 1.13 1.78 9.74
C GLU A 116 2.06 2.31 8.63
N GLY A 117 2.37 1.52 7.59
CA GLY A 117 3.13 1.98 6.43
C GLY A 117 2.35 3.00 5.59
N ASP A 118 3.05 3.98 5.02
CA ASP A 118 2.44 4.97 4.13
C ASP A 118 2.69 4.62 2.67
N PHE A 119 1.67 4.08 2.02
CA PHE A 119 1.63 3.71 0.61
C PHE A 119 0.68 4.62 -0.19
N ALA A 120 0.46 5.84 0.29
CA ALA A 120 -0.43 6.76 -0.40
C ALA A 120 0.05 7.01 -1.83
N SER A 121 -0.87 6.85 -2.80
CA SER A 121 -0.60 6.95 -4.24
C SER A 121 0.47 5.97 -4.76
N ALA A 122 0.84 4.94 -4.02
CA ALA A 122 1.75 3.90 -4.52
C ALA A 122 1.05 3.03 -5.58
N ASN A 123 1.85 2.50 -6.50
CA ASN A 123 1.40 1.53 -7.49
C ASN A 123 1.65 0.11 -6.97
N LEU A 124 0.61 -0.58 -6.56
CA LEU A 124 0.58 -1.98 -6.10
C LEU A 124 -0.17 -2.87 -7.10
N ALA A 125 -0.34 -2.41 -8.35
CA ALA A 125 -1.06 -3.17 -9.36
C ALA A 125 -0.43 -4.56 -9.55
N ARG A 126 -1.27 -5.61 -9.51
CA ARG A 126 -0.86 -7.01 -9.64
C ARG A 126 0.17 -7.46 -8.59
N ALA A 127 0.40 -6.71 -7.52
CA ALA A 127 1.25 -7.15 -6.42
C ALA A 127 0.63 -8.37 -5.71
N ASN A 128 1.48 -9.26 -5.22
CA ASN A 128 1.04 -10.36 -4.37
C ASN A 128 1.15 -9.96 -2.89
N LEU A 129 0.01 -9.64 -2.29
CA LEU A 129 -0.15 -9.25 -0.89
C LEU A 129 -0.81 -10.36 -0.06
N GLN A 130 -0.76 -11.61 -0.53
CA GLN A 130 -1.36 -12.74 0.18
C GLN A 130 -0.83 -12.83 1.61
N GLY A 131 -1.74 -12.84 2.60
CA GLY A 131 -1.39 -12.91 4.02
C GLY A 131 -0.70 -11.67 4.59
N ALA A 132 -0.48 -10.62 3.79
CA ALA A 132 0.19 -9.40 4.24
C ALA A 132 -0.57 -8.68 5.34
N ARG A 133 0.16 -8.05 6.28
CA ARG A 133 -0.40 -7.33 7.43
C ARG A 133 -0.36 -5.83 7.21
N LEU A 134 -1.45 -5.29 6.65
CA LEU A 134 -1.61 -3.86 6.31
C LEU A 134 -2.41 -3.08 7.37
N GLY A 135 -2.50 -3.58 8.59
CA GLY A 135 -3.26 -2.92 9.65
C GLY A 135 -2.86 -1.44 9.78
N ARG A 136 -3.83 -0.52 9.75
CA ARG A 136 -3.65 0.95 9.79
C ARG A 136 -2.75 1.53 8.68
N ALA A 137 -2.39 0.78 7.65
CA ALA A 137 -1.63 1.30 6.50
C ALA A 137 -2.40 2.41 5.78
N ARG A 138 -1.69 3.35 5.21
CA ARG A 138 -2.26 4.43 4.40
C ARG A 138 -2.17 4.02 2.93
N LEU A 139 -3.31 3.67 2.35
CA LEU A 139 -3.46 3.25 0.95
C LEU A 139 -4.33 4.24 0.16
N ASN A 140 -4.47 5.48 0.66
CA ASN A 140 -5.24 6.50 -0.03
C ASN A 140 -4.73 6.67 -1.46
N GLN A 141 -5.64 6.57 -2.44
CA GLN A 141 -5.33 6.68 -3.87
C GLN A 141 -4.31 5.66 -4.40
N ALA A 142 -3.97 4.62 -3.64
CA ALA A 142 -3.10 3.55 -4.12
C ALA A 142 -3.78 2.77 -5.26
N ASN A 143 -2.98 2.31 -6.19
CA ASN A 143 -3.43 1.41 -7.25
C ASN A 143 -3.20 -0.05 -6.82
N LEU A 144 -4.27 -0.77 -6.54
CA LEU A 144 -4.29 -2.20 -6.18
C LEU A 144 -4.99 -3.05 -7.26
N GLU A 145 -5.12 -2.53 -8.49
CA GLU A 145 -5.79 -3.24 -9.56
C GLU A 145 -5.15 -4.60 -9.84
N GLY A 146 -5.97 -5.66 -9.79
CA GLY A 146 -5.51 -7.03 -10.00
C GLY A 146 -4.57 -7.56 -8.91
N ALA A 147 -4.42 -6.89 -7.77
CA ALA A 147 -3.60 -7.38 -6.67
C ALA A 147 -4.21 -8.62 -6.01
N ASN A 148 -3.36 -9.52 -5.53
CA ASN A 148 -3.77 -10.64 -4.70
C ASN A 148 -3.72 -10.25 -3.22
N LEU A 149 -4.88 -10.05 -2.60
CA LEU A 149 -5.08 -9.70 -1.19
C LEU A 149 -5.66 -10.86 -0.36
N VAL A 150 -5.59 -12.08 -0.87
CA VAL A 150 -6.13 -13.26 -0.17
C VAL A 150 -5.56 -13.36 1.24
N ARG A 151 -6.44 -13.40 2.25
CA ARG A 151 -6.10 -13.44 3.69
C ARG A 151 -5.32 -12.21 4.20
N ALA A 152 -5.24 -11.14 3.44
CA ALA A 152 -4.61 -9.90 3.90
C ALA A 152 -5.39 -9.28 5.07
N ASP A 153 -4.66 -8.67 6.01
CA ASP A 153 -5.25 -7.93 7.14
C ASP A 153 -5.21 -6.42 6.83
N LEU A 154 -6.36 -5.84 6.50
CA LEU A 154 -6.54 -4.42 6.16
C LEU A 154 -7.25 -3.62 7.27
N ARG A 155 -7.38 -4.16 8.48
CA ARG A 155 -8.12 -3.51 9.56
C ARG A 155 -7.56 -2.13 9.90
N GLY A 156 -8.42 -1.14 9.86
CA GLY A 156 -8.07 0.26 10.09
C GLY A 156 -7.19 0.88 8.99
N ALA A 157 -6.96 0.18 7.86
CA ALA A 157 -6.27 0.77 6.72
C ALA A 157 -7.09 1.91 6.11
N ARG A 158 -6.42 2.90 5.51
CA ARG A 158 -7.07 4.03 4.85
C ARG A 158 -7.12 3.79 3.35
N LEU A 159 -8.31 3.45 2.83
CA LEU A 159 -8.53 3.04 1.44
C LEU A 159 -9.16 4.14 0.56
N ALA A 160 -9.35 5.35 1.06
CA ALA A 160 -10.06 6.39 0.31
C ALA A 160 -9.43 6.62 -1.07
N GLY A 161 -10.22 6.42 -2.14
CA GLY A 161 -9.77 6.54 -3.51
C GLY A 161 -8.83 5.46 -4.01
N ALA A 162 -8.59 4.40 -3.23
CA ALA A 162 -7.83 3.23 -3.70
C ALA A 162 -8.57 2.52 -4.84
N LYS A 163 -7.83 2.06 -5.84
CA LYS A 163 -8.37 1.32 -6.98
C LYS A 163 -8.20 -0.18 -6.71
N LEU A 164 -9.31 -0.90 -6.64
CA LEU A 164 -9.33 -2.33 -6.29
C LEU A 164 -9.86 -3.22 -7.43
N ARG A 165 -10.12 -2.66 -8.61
CA ARG A 165 -10.72 -3.40 -9.71
C ARG A 165 -9.94 -4.68 -10.03
N GLY A 166 -10.65 -5.82 -10.01
CA GLY A 166 -10.06 -7.12 -10.29
C GLY A 166 -9.11 -7.65 -9.22
N ALA A 167 -9.06 -7.03 -8.04
CA ALA A 167 -8.32 -7.58 -6.91
C ALA A 167 -8.99 -8.85 -6.38
N ASP A 168 -8.19 -9.80 -5.93
CA ASP A 168 -8.64 -11.01 -5.23
C ASP A 168 -8.59 -10.74 -3.72
N MET A 169 -9.77 -10.62 -3.09
CA MET A 169 -9.91 -10.26 -1.68
C MET A 169 -10.52 -11.39 -0.82
N ARG A 170 -10.40 -12.63 -1.28
CA ARG A 170 -10.94 -13.78 -0.53
C ARG A 170 -10.32 -13.89 0.86
N SER A 171 -11.15 -14.12 1.86
CA SER A 171 -10.78 -14.23 3.28
C SER A 171 -10.04 -13.00 3.82
N VAL A 172 -10.20 -11.84 3.20
CA VAL A 172 -9.64 -10.56 3.66
C VAL A 172 -10.26 -10.14 4.98
N LYS A 173 -9.49 -9.43 5.84
CA LYS A 173 -10.00 -8.84 7.07
C LYS A 173 -10.22 -7.34 6.90
N LEU A 174 -11.48 -6.93 6.96
CA LEU A 174 -11.96 -5.56 6.74
C LEU A 174 -12.96 -5.12 7.83
N ASP A 175 -12.95 -5.80 8.99
CA ASP A 175 -13.84 -5.46 10.09
C ASP A 175 -13.67 -3.98 10.50
N ASN A 176 -14.80 -3.31 10.74
CA ASN A 176 -14.89 -1.87 11.04
C ASN A 176 -14.31 -0.94 9.95
N GLN A 177 -14.13 -1.44 8.72
CA GLN A 177 -13.49 -0.68 7.64
C GLN A 177 -14.46 0.34 7.02
N ASN A 178 -13.96 1.56 6.75
CA ASN A 178 -14.72 2.56 6.00
C ASN A 178 -14.46 2.38 4.50
N MET A 179 -15.50 1.92 3.77
CA MET A 179 -15.50 1.69 2.34
C MET A 179 -16.65 2.42 1.63
N ARG A 180 -17.10 3.54 2.21
CA ARG A 180 -18.22 4.34 1.65
C ARG A 180 -17.94 4.76 0.23
N GLY A 181 -18.93 4.51 -0.64
CA GLY A 181 -18.91 4.96 -2.04
C GLY A 181 -17.77 4.36 -2.88
N MET A 182 -17.10 3.32 -2.41
CA MET A 182 -16.03 2.66 -3.18
C MET A 182 -16.59 1.85 -4.34
N ASP A 183 -15.84 1.80 -5.44
CA ASP A 183 -16.07 0.89 -6.56
C ASP A 183 -15.48 -0.48 -6.21
N LEU A 184 -16.36 -1.41 -5.89
CA LEU A 184 -16.07 -2.79 -5.50
C LEU A 184 -16.76 -3.79 -6.43
N ALA A 185 -17.18 -3.32 -7.61
CA ALA A 185 -17.93 -4.14 -8.56
C ALA A 185 -17.10 -5.34 -9.04
N GLY A 186 -17.73 -6.52 -8.97
CA GLY A 186 -17.14 -7.79 -9.42
C GLY A 186 -15.97 -8.30 -8.60
N ILE A 187 -15.67 -7.71 -7.44
CA ILE A 187 -14.59 -8.19 -6.55
C ILE A 187 -15.02 -9.49 -5.86
N ASP A 188 -14.07 -10.38 -5.69
CA ASP A 188 -14.26 -11.61 -4.92
C ASP A 188 -13.84 -11.39 -3.45
N PHE A 189 -14.83 -11.39 -2.54
CA PHE A 189 -14.68 -11.28 -1.10
C PHE A 189 -15.00 -12.58 -0.38
N THR A 190 -15.16 -13.70 -1.10
CA THR A 190 -15.57 -14.99 -0.51
C THR A 190 -14.90 -15.23 0.84
N MET A 191 -15.71 -15.56 1.86
CA MET A 191 -15.26 -15.85 3.24
C MET A 191 -14.50 -14.69 3.89
N GLY A 192 -14.68 -13.45 3.44
CA GLY A 192 -14.09 -12.26 4.06
C GLY A 192 -14.74 -11.89 5.37
N ASP A 193 -14.03 -11.15 6.20
CA ASP A 193 -14.51 -10.58 7.46
C ASP A 193 -14.74 -9.08 7.28
N MET A 194 -16.00 -8.66 7.31
CA MET A 194 -16.46 -7.28 7.12
C MET A 194 -17.43 -6.86 8.24
N VAL A 195 -17.28 -7.44 9.43
CA VAL A 195 -18.10 -7.10 10.59
C VAL A 195 -18.05 -5.59 10.84
N GLU A 196 -19.24 -4.97 10.96
CA GLU A 196 -19.42 -3.53 11.19
C GLU A 196 -18.78 -2.63 10.12
N ALA A 197 -18.43 -3.14 8.93
CA ALA A 197 -17.89 -2.34 7.85
C ALA A 197 -18.92 -1.30 7.35
N ASP A 198 -18.45 -0.10 6.99
CA ASP A 198 -19.30 0.94 6.38
C ASP A 198 -19.16 0.89 4.85
N LEU A 199 -20.11 0.24 4.21
CA LEU A 199 -20.28 0.08 2.77
C LEU A 199 -21.36 1.01 2.21
N THR A 200 -21.73 2.07 2.94
CA THR A 200 -22.78 3.00 2.51
C THR A 200 -22.49 3.55 1.12
N GLY A 201 -23.41 3.34 0.19
CA GLY A 201 -23.30 3.82 -1.20
C GLY A 201 -22.20 3.14 -2.02
N ALA A 202 -21.60 2.05 -1.55
CA ALA A 202 -20.60 1.31 -2.31
C ALA A 202 -21.22 0.61 -3.52
N ASP A 203 -20.48 0.53 -4.62
CA ASP A 203 -20.83 -0.25 -5.79
C ASP A 203 -20.33 -1.70 -5.61
N LEU A 204 -21.22 -2.60 -5.30
CA LEU A 204 -20.96 -4.03 -5.10
C LEU A 204 -21.61 -4.89 -6.20
N ARG A 205 -21.93 -4.29 -7.35
CA ARG A 205 -22.55 -5.02 -8.45
C ARG A 205 -21.72 -6.22 -8.87
N ASN A 206 -22.39 -7.38 -8.97
CA ASN A 206 -21.77 -8.64 -9.34
C ASN A 206 -20.58 -9.05 -8.43
N ALA A 207 -20.41 -8.46 -7.26
CA ALA A 207 -19.39 -8.88 -6.29
C ALA A 207 -19.73 -10.27 -5.76
N ASN A 208 -18.71 -11.06 -5.46
CA ASN A 208 -18.88 -12.34 -4.79
C ASN A 208 -18.67 -12.14 -3.27
N LEU A 209 -19.76 -12.14 -2.55
CA LEU A 209 -19.84 -11.98 -1.09
C LEU A 209 -20.25 -13.31 -0.41
N SER A 210 -20.06 -14.46 -1.09
CA SER A 210 -20.47 -15.75 -0.53
C SER A 210 -19.71 -16.07 0.76
N GLY A 211 -20.45 -16.41 1.81
CA GLY A 211 -19.91 -16.73 3.13
C GLY A 211 -19.21 -15.56 3.85
N VAL A 212 -19.37 -14.32 3.38
CA VAL A 212 -18.78 -13.12 4.02
C VAL A 212 -19.50 -12.85 5.34
N ASP A 213 -18.76 -12.49 6.39
CA ASP A 213 -19.34 -11.96 7.62
C ASP A 213 -19.56 -10.44 7.49
N LEU A 214 -20.82 -10.05 7.33
CA LEU A 214 -21.32 -8.67 7.25
C LEU A 214 -22.14 -8.29 8.49
N PHE A 215 -21.95 -8.99 9.62
CA PHE A 215 -22.71 -8.70 10.83
C PHE A 215 -22.58 -7.22 11.22
N GLY A 216 -23.71 -6.54 11.38
CA GLY A 216 -23.74 -5.12 11.73
C GLY A 216 -23.22 -4.16 10.64
N ALA A 217 -22.91 -4.63 9.43
CA ALA A 217 -22.40 -3.78 8.36
C ALA A 217 -23.44 -2.75 7.89
N LYS A 218 -22.98 -1.59 7.45
CA LYS A 218 -23.82 -0.54 6.89
C LYS A 218 -23.80 -0.63 5.36
N LEU A 219 -24.90 -1.10 4.78
CA LEU A 219 -25.10 -1.23 3.35
C LEU A 219 -26.16 -0.23 2.81
N ASN A 220 -26.40 0.87 3.53
CA ASN A 220 -27.35 1.89 3.12
C ASN A 220 -27.02 2.40 1.71
N ALA A 221 -28.01 2.41 0.82
CA ALA A 221 -27.86 2.84 -0.56
C ALA A 221 -26.72 2.15 -1.35
N ALA A 222 -26.20 1.01 -0.88
CA ALA A 222 -25.24 0.20 -1.61
C ALA A 222 -25.91 -0.46 -2.84
N ASP A 223 -25.16 -0.60 -3.92
CA ASP A 223 -25.63 -1.29 -5.13
C ASP A 223 -25.12 -2.73 -5.11
N LEU A 224 -26.01 -3.65 -4.72
CA LEU A 224 -25.77 -5.09 -4.62
C LEU A 224 -26.35 -5.86 -5.83
N ARG A 225 -26.75 -5.18 -6.91
CA ARG A 225 -27.39 -5.85 -8.04
C ARG A 225 -26.50 -6.94 -8.63
N GLY A 226 -27.07 -8.15 -8.72
CA GLY A 226 -26.35 -9.33 -9.19
C GLY A 226 -25.27 -9.85 -8.27
N ALA A 227 -25.08 -9.30 -7.06
CA ALA A 227 -24.11 -9.80 -6.10
C ALA A 227 -24.48 -11.19 -5.58
N ASN A 228 -23.49 -12.00 -5.26
CA ASN A 228 -23.67 -13.30 -4.64
C ASN A 228 -23.41 -13.19 -3.12
N LEU A 229 -24.47 -13.30 -2.31
CA LEU A 229 -24.42 -13.30 -0.83
C LEU A 229 -24.81 -14.69 -0.27
N GLU A 230 -24.65 -15.75 -1.06
CA GLU A 230 -24.94 -17.12 -0.59
C GLU A 230 -24.17 -17.44 0.70
N GLY A 231 -24.90 -17.84 1.75
CA GLY A 231 -24.34 -18.16 3.06
C GLY A 231 -23.73 -16.99 3.82
N ALA A 232 -23.85 -15.75 3.34
CA ALA A 232 -23.34 -14.55 4.04
C ALA A 232 -24.08 -14.33 5.37
N ASN A 233 -23.39 -13.71 6.32
CA ASN A 233 -23.99 -13.28 7.60
C ASN A 233 -24.30 -11.79 7.56
N LEU A 234 -25.56 -11.43 7.36
CA LEU A 234 -26.07 -10.05 7.38
C LEU A 234 -26.77 -9.70 8.70
N GLY A 235 -26.60 -10.51 9.75
CA GLY A 235 -27.25 -10.23 11.06
C GLY A 235 -27.02 -8.79 11.50
N ASN A 236 -28.09 -8.06 11.87
CA ASN A 236 -28.05 -6.64 12.22
C ASN A 236 -27.49 -5.67 11.14
N ALA A 237 -27.23 -6.12 9.92
CA ALA A 237 -26.82 -5.23 8.84
C ALA A 237 -27.95 -4.26 8.45
N ILE A 238 -27.58 -3.08 7.96
CA ILE A 238 -28.54 -2.04 7.56
C ILE A 238 -28.53 -1.92 6.05
N LEU A 239 -29.63 -2.33 5.38
CA LEU A 239 -29.80 -2.31 3.92
C LEU A 239 -30.80 -1.25 3.44
N THR A 240 -31.04 -0.19 4.21
CA THR A 240 -31.98 0.87 3.79
C THR A 240 -31.57 1.43 2.43
N ASP A 241 -32.52 1.48 1.48
CA ASP A 241 -32.32 1.96 0.12
C ASP A 241 -31.25 1.19 -0.70
N ALA A 242 -30.79 0.02 -0.24
CA ALA A 242 -29.88 -0.82 -1.00
C ALA A 242 -30.58 -1.40 -2.24
N LEU A 243 -29.87 -1.41 -3.38
CA LEU A 243 -30.36 -2.01 -4.62
C LEU A 243 -29.95 -3.50 -4.65
N ILE A 244 -30.92 -4.40 -4.55
CA ILE A 244 -30.66 -5.86 -4.41
C ILE A 244 -31.20 -6.68 -5.58
N GLU A 245 -31.60 -6.06 -6.69
CA GLU A 245 -32.15 -6.76 -7.84
C GLU A 245 -31.17 -7.82 -8.38
N GLY A 246 -31.62 -9.07 -8.46
CA GLY A 246 -30.79 -10.19 -8.92
C GLY A 246 -29.69 -10.62 -7.96
N ALA A 247 -29.61 -10.05 -6.76
CA ALA A 247 -28.71 -10.55 -5.72
C ALA A 247 -29.20 -11.91 -5.18
N LYS A 248 -28.24 -12.80 -4.86
CA LYS A 248 -28.51 -14.13 -4.33
C LYS A 248 -28.28 -14.14 -2.83
N PHE A 249 -29.26 -14.66 -2.07
CA PHE A 249 -29.20 -14.72 -0.61
C PHE A 249 -29.38 -16.15 -0.06
N ASP A 250 -29.26 -17.17 -0.92
CA ASP A 250 -29.47 -18.57 -0.53
C ASP A 250 -28.66 -18.89 0.74
N ALA A 251 -29.33 -19.41 1.75
CA ALA A 251 -28.76 -19.74 3.05
C ALA A 251 -28.11 -18.57 3.84
N ALA A 252 -28.23 -17.31 3.38
CA ALA A 252 -27.74 -16.15 4.11
C ALA A 252 -28.51 -15.95 5.45
N ILE A 253 -27.82 -15.41 6.45
CA ILE A 253 -28.46 -14.91 7.67
C ILE A 253 -28.89 -13.48 7.40
N MET A 254 -30.18 -13.20 7.42
CA MET A 254 -30.76 -11.89 7.13
C MET A 254 -30.66 -10.95 8.34
N PRO A 255 -30.88 -9.63 8.19
CA PRO A 255 -30.76 -8.67 9.29
C PRO A 255 -31.59 -8.97 10.52
N ASP A 256 -32.72 -9.65 10.37
CA ASP A 256 -33.60 -10.10 11.45
C ASP A 256 -33.14 -11.41 12.12
N GLY A 257 -32.00 -11.94 11.72
CA GLY A 257 -31.39 -13.17 12.22
C GLY A 257 -31.97 -14.45 11.61
N LYS A 258 -32.94 -14.36 10.70
CA LYS A 258 -33.48 -15.53 9.99
C LYS A 258 -32.61 -15.92 8.82
N ARG A 259 -32.62 -17.20 8.48
CA ARG A 259 -31.95 -17.71 7.29
C ARG A 259 -32.86 -17.51 6.07
N ALA A 260 -32.28 -17.01 4.98
CA ALA A 260 -32.95 -16.98 3.68
C ALA A 260 -33.09 -18.42 3.14
N GLU A 261 -34.22 -18.69 2.45
CA GLU A 261 -34.53 -19.99 1.82
C GLU A 261 -33.78 -20.15 0.49
#